data_11af49aa3032894520f25ad0dc0649e0
#
_entry.id   11af49aa3032894520f25ad0dc0649e0
#
_cell.length_a   1.000
_cell.length_b   1.000
_cell.length_c   1.000
_cell.angle_alpha   90.00
_cell.angle_beta   90.00
_cell.angle_gamma   90.00
#
_symmetry.space_group_name_H-M   'P 1'
#
loop_
_entity.id
_entity.type
_entity.pdbx_description
1 polymer ?
#
loop_
_entity_poly.entity_id
_entity_poly.type
_entity_poly.pdbx_seq_one_letter_code
_entity_poly.pdbx_strand_id
1 'polypeptide(L)'
;FFQAEDGIRDYKVTGVQTCALPISNVYILEGIRFYVSFACSFAFGELKLLEGSAKIIGLIARDESQHMTITQNILNKWAAGDDPDMVEIAKEEEQNVYAMFKQCVDEEKSWAEYLFKDGSIIGLNDKLLAKYVEWTANRRLKSIGLKAIFDTPISNNPLPWTEHWLSSKGMQVAPQETEVESYLIGSIKQDVKKDTFAGFQL
;
A
#
# COMPACT_ATOMS: atom_id res chain seq x y z
N PHE A 1 9.87 6.60 14.16
CA PHE A 1 11.27 7.02 14.32
C PHE A 1 12.13 5.82 13.97
N PHE A 2 12.64 5.78 12.75
CA PHE A 2 13.55 4.75 12.30
C PHE A 2 14.95 5.08 12.82
N GLN A 3 15.50 4.26 13.67
CA GLN A 3 16.95 4.19 13.86
C GLN A 3 17.53 3.36 12.72
N ALA A 4 17.92 4.01 11.65
CA ALA A 4 18.60 3.41 10.51
C ALA A 4 20.12 3.54 10.62
N GLU A 5 20.68 3.50 11.83
CA GLU A 5 22.12 3.81 12.02
C GLU A 5 23.05 2.60 12.19
N ASP A 6 22.54 1.38 12.37
CA ASP A 6 23.43 0.23 12.68
C ASP A 6 23.71 -0.72 11.50
N GLY A 7 23.20 -0.42 10.29
CA GLY A 7 23.35 -1.29 9.10
C GLY A 7 24.34 -0.81 8.04
N ILE A 8 24.93 0.39 8.17
CA ILE A 8 25.84 0.95 7.17
C ILE A 8 27.27 0.97 7.71
N ARG A 9 27.81 -0.19 8.03
CA ARG A 9 29.25 -0.33 8.31
C ARG A 9 29.88 -1.32 7.33
N ASP A 10 30.83 -0.79 6.56
CA ASP A 10 31.89 -1.50 5.83
C ASP A 10 31.54 -2.26 4.55
N TYR A 11 30.86 -1.60 3.61
CA TYR A 11 31.07 -1.97 2.21
C TYR A 11 31.64 -0.78 1.44
N LYS A 12 32.64 -1.03 0.59
CA LYS A 12 33.01 -0.16 -0.50
C LYS A 12 31.84 -0.13 -1.49
N VAL A 13 30.82 0.61 -1.12
CA VAL A 13 29.62 0.78 -1.91
C VAL A 13 30.01 1.67 -3.10
N THR A 14 30.21 1.07 -4.24
CA THR A 14 30.24 1.82 -5.49
C THR A 14 28.89 2.49 -5.65
N GLY A 15 28.79 3.72 -6.18
CA GLY A 15 27.52 4.47 -6.26
C GLY A 15 26.35 3.71 -6.92
N VAL A 16 26.64 2.62 -7.62
CA VAL A 16 25.67 1.73 -8.31
C VAL A 16 25.00 0.76 -7.33
N GLN A 17 25.74 0.19 -6.36
CA GLN A 17 25.18 -0.69 -5.33
C GLN A 17 24.18 0.04 -4.40
N THR A 18 24.39 1.36 -4.20
CA THR A 18 23.49 2.18 -3.38
C THR A 18 22.09 2.37 -3.97
N CYS A 19 21.84 2.04 -5.23
CA CYS A 19 20.53 2.24 -5.86
C CYS A 19 19.61 1.01 -5.77
N ALA A 20 20.15 -0.21 -5.73
CA ALA A 20 19.35 -1.43 -5.81
C ALA A 20 18.42 -1.63 -4.60
N LEU A 21 18.95 -1.55 -3.39
CA LEU A 21 18.15 -1.71 -2.17
C LEU A 21 17.16 -0.55 -1.93
N PRO A 22 17.52 0.74 -2.08
CA PRO A 22 16.57 1.83 -2.03
C PRO A 22 15.40 1.71 -3.01
N ILE A 23 15.65 1.37 -4.28
CA ILE A 23 14.59 1.16 -5.27
C ILE A 23 13.70 -0.02 -4.87
N SER A 24 14.29 -1.12 -4.40
CA SER A 24 13.54 -2.27 -3.87
C SER A 24 12.70 -1.89 -2.65
N ASN A 25 13.22 -1.03 -1.78
CA ASN A 25 12.48 -0.54 -0.61
C ASN A 25 11.28 0.33 -1.01
N VAL A 26 11.46 1.24 -1.96
CA VAL A 26 10.35 2.05 -2.50
C VAL A 26 9.29 1.14 -3.13
N TYR A 27 9.71 0.14 -3.91
CA TYR A 27 8.79 -0.84 -4.50
C TYR A 27 7.98 -1.62 -3.44
N ILE A 28 8.61 -2.01 -2.33
CA ILE A 28 7.96 -2.68 -1.19
C ILE A 28 6.99 -1.73 -0.48
N LEU A 29 7.41 -0.50 -0.21
CA LEU A 29 6.59 0.52 0.45
C LEU A 29 5.30 0.78 -0.34
N GLU A 30 5.44 1.14 -1.60
CA GLU A 30 4.33 1.49 -2.49
C GLU A 30 3.50 0.27 -2.90
N GLY A 31 4.15 -0.90 -3.06
CA GLY A 31 3.52 -2.11 -3.54
C GLY A 31 2.88 -3.00 -2.47
N ILE A 32 3.27 -2.87 -1.19
CA ILE A 32 2.76 -3.71 -0.10
C ILE A 32 2.18 -2.85 1.01
N ARG A 33 3.00 -2.02 1.70
CA ARG A 33 2.56 -1.29 2.90
C ARG A 33 1.37 -0.38 2.64
N PHE A 34 1.40 0.38 1.57
CA PHE A 34 0.28 1.24 1.20
C PHE A 34 -0.96 0.43 0.86
N TYR A 35 -0.82 -0.68 0.14
CA TYR A 35 -1.97 -1.52 -0.23
C TYR A 35 -2.65 -2.18 0.97
N VAL A 36 -1.89 -2.53 2.01
CA VAL A 36 -2.44 -3.03 3.28
C VAL A 36 -3.27 -1.94 3.97
N SER A 37 -2.73 -0.72 4.05
CA SER A 37 -3.42 0.44 4.61
C SER A 37 -4.66 0.83 3.79
N PHE A 38 -4.57 0.77 2.46
CA PHE A 38 -5.70 1.03 1.57
C PHE A 38 -6.83 0.01 1.80
N ALA A 39 -6.51 -1.29 1.95
CA ALA A 39 -7.50 -2.30 2.23
C ALA A 39 -8.30 -2.00 3.51
N CYS A 40 -7.64 -1.52 4.57
CA CYS A 40 -8.32 -1.10 5.79
C CYS A 40 -9.29 0.07 5.55
N SER A 41 -8.86 1.07 4.76
CA SER A 41 -9.70 2.22 4.42
C SER A 41 -10.88 1.83 3.54
N PHE A 42 -10.68 0.95 2.58
CA PHE A 42 -11.74 0.44 1.70
C PHE A 42 -12.77 -0.41 2.44
N ALA A 43 -12.36 -1.14 3.49
CA ALA A 43 -13.29 -1.89 4.32
C ALA A 43 -14.37 -0.98 4.94
N PHE A 44 -14.04 0.24 5.33
CA PHE A 44 -15.03 1.23 5.77
C PHE A 44 -15.95 1.66 4.62
N GLY A 45 -15.41 1.82 3.42
CA GLY A 45 -16.21 2.11 2.22
C GLY A 45 -17.22 1.01 1.90
N GLU A 46 -16.84 -0.28 1.99
CA GLU A 46 -17.73 -1.43 1.83
C GLU A 46 -18.89 -1.43 2.83
N LEU A 47 -18.64 -0.94 4.03
CA LEU A 47 -19.65 -0.79 5.08
C LEU A 47 -20.49 0.50 4.95
N LYS A 48 -20.32 1.27 3.89
CA LYS A 48 -20.92 2.59 3.69
C LYS A 48 -20.57 3.60 4.81
N LEU A 49 -19.42 3.37 5.45
CA LEU A 49 -18.81 4.28 6.42
C LEU A 49 -17.62 4.98 5.75
N LEU A 50 -17.48 6.28 5.97
CA LEU A 50 -16.35 7.07 5.42
C LEU A 50 -16.14 6.90 3.89
N GLU A 51 -17.22 6.72 3.14
CA GLU A 51 -17.19 6.43 1.70
C GLU A 51 -16.40 7.50 0.92
N GLY A 52 -16.54 8.78 1.26
CA GLY A 52 -15.78 9.85 0.65
C GLY A 52 -14.27 9.70 0.87
N SER A 53 -13.85 9.31 2.08
CA SER A 53 -12.45 9.03 2.38
C SER A 53 -11.94 7.82 1.61
N ALA A 54 -12.72 6.74 1.52
CA ALA A 54 -12.36 5.56 0.74
C ALA A 54 -12.19 5.89 -0.75
N LYS A 55 -13.04 6.75 -1.33
CA LYS A 55 -12.90 7.24 -2.71
C LYS A 55 -11.62 8.04 -2.92
N ILE A 56 -11.25 8.93 -1.99
CA ILE A 56 -9.99 9.68 -2.04
C ILE A 56 -8.79 8.72 -1.98
N ILE A 57 -8.81 7.76 -1.07
CA ILE A 57 -7.76 6.73 -0.98
C ILE A 57 -7.67 5.91 -2.26
N GLY A 58 -8.79 5.63 -2.93
CA GLY A 58 -8.80 4.96 -4.25
C GLY A 58 -8.08 5.76 -5.33
N LEU A 59 -8.19 7.09 -5.32
CA LEU A 59 -7.43 7.97 -6.24
C LEU A 59 -5.93 7.94 -5.91
N ILE A 60 -5.56 8.01 -4.63
CA ILE A 60 -4.17 7.87 -4.18
C ILE A 60 -3.61 6.51 -4.61
N ALA A 61 -4.33 5.41 -4.37
CA ALA A 61 -3.89 4.07 -4.74
C ALA A 61 -3.62 3.92 -6.25
N ARG A 62 -4.36 4.67 -7.09
CA ARG A 62 -4.11 4.74 -8.52
C ARG A 62 -2.77 5.43 -8.84
N ASP A 63 -2.46 6.52 -8.14
CA ASP A 63 -1.20 7.24 -8.34
C ASP A 63 -0.03 6.38 -7.85
N GLU A 64 -0.15 5.72 -6.70
CA GLU A 64 0.84 4.77 -6.20
C GLU A 64 1.08 3.59 -7.14
N SER A 65 0.05 3.17 -7.89
CA SER A 65 0.22 2.11 -8.89
C SER A 65 1.14 2.54 -10.05
N GLN A 66 1.21 3.82 -10.37
CA GLN A 66 2.12 4.36 -11.38
C GLN A 66 3.57 4.40 -10.84
N HIS A 67 3.77 4.88 -9.62
CA HIS A 67 5.08 4.87 -8.96
C HIS A 67 5.64 3.45 -8.86
N MET A 68 4.81 2.51 -8.39
CA MET A 68 5.16 1.11 -8.34
C MET A 68 5.51 0.53 -9.72
N THR A 69 4.82 0.94 -10.79
CA THR A 69 5.12 0.49 -12.15
C THR A 69 6.49 1.00 -12.60
N ILE A 70 6.87 2.21 -12.25
CA ILE A 70 8.19 2.79 -12.55
C ILE A 70 9.28 1.97 -11.85
N THR A 71 9.17 1.76 -10.55
CA THR A 71 10.16 1.00 -9.76
C THR A 71 10.24 -0.45 -10.21
N GLN A 72 9.10 -1.09 -10.52
CA GLN A 72 9.05 -2.44 -11.10
C GLN A 72 9.77 -2.52 -12.45
N ASN A 73 9.58 -1.54 -13.33
CA ASN A 73 10.25 -1.51 -14.63
C ASN A 73 11.77 -1.35 -14.48
N ILE A 74 12.24 -0.55 -13.53
CA ILE A 74 13.67 -0.41 -13.23
C ILE A 74 14.23 -1.76 -12.79
N LEU A 75 13.62 -2.42 -11.79
CA LEU A 75 14.05 -3.71 -11.27
C LEU A 75 14.06 -4.80 -12.37
N ASN A 76 13.04 -4.83 -13.22
CA ASN A 76 12.94 -5.78 -14.32
C ASN A 76 14.03 -5.53 -15.39
N LYS A 77 14.36 -4.28 -15.72
CA LYS A 77 15.43 -3.95 -16.65
C LYS A 77 16.80 -4.37 -16.14
N TRP A 78 17.05 -4.19 -14.85
CA TRP A 78 18.29 -4.67 -14.24
C TRP A 78 18.40 -6.19 -14.29
N ALA A 79 17.31 -6.91 -13.96
CA ALA A 79 17.28 -8.36 -14.05
C ALA A 79 17.39 -8.88 -15.50
N ALA A 80 16.87 -8.14 -16.48
CA ALA A 80 16.91 -8.50 -17.90
C ALA A 80 18.30 -8.28 -18.57
N GLY A 81 19.16 -7.44 -17.97
CA GLY A 81 20.49 -7.16 -18.50
C GLY A 81 20.57 -5.93 -19.38
N ASP A 82 19.58 -5.05 -19.33
CA ASP A 82 19.60 -3.77 -20.06
C ASP A 82 20.75 -2.86 -19.56
N ASP A 83 21.17 -3.07 -18.31
CA ASP A 83 22.33 -2.43 -17.69
C ASP A 83 23.27 -3.52 -17.16
N PRO A 84 24.41 -3.77 -17.85
CA PRO A 84 25.34 -4.85 -17.48
C PRO A 84 25.89 -4.74 -16.06
N ASP A 85 26.13 -3.51 -15.57
CA ASP A 85 26.67 -3.27 -14.22
C ASP A 85 25.64 -3.62 -13.15
N MET A 86 24.34 -3.46 -13.47
CA MET A 86 23.24 -3.74 -12.53
C MET A 86 22.86 -5.22 -12.48
N VAL A 87 23.13 -6.02 -13.51
CA VAL A 87 22.78 -7.46 -13.53
C VAL A 87 23.49 -8.21 -12.41
N GLU A 88 24.77 -7.97 -12.22
CA GLU A 88 25.56 -8.63 -11.19
C GLU A 88 25.10 -8.21 -9.80
N ILE A 89 24.92 -6.89 -9.60
CA ILE A 89 24.40 -6.31 -8.35
C ILE A 89 23.00 -6.85 -8.02
N ALA A 90 22.11 -6.93 -9.00
CA ALA A 90 20.75 -7.47 -8.78
C ALA A 90 20.77 -8.93 -8.31
N LYS A 91 21.73 -9.73 -8.81
CA LYS A 91 21.92 -11.11 -8.36
C LYS A 91 22.53 -11.18 -6.95
N GLU A 92 23.52 -10.36 -6.67
CA GLU A 92 24.16 -10.30 -5.34
C GLU A 92 23.16 -9.87 -4.26
N GLU A 93 22.30 -8.90 -4.58
CA GLU A 93 21.32 -8.33 -3.65
C GLU A 93 20.01 -9.12 -3.55
N GLU A 94 19.80 -10.15 -4.35
CA GLU A 94 18.55 -10.94 -4.38
C GLU A 94 18.14 -11.43 -2.98
N GLN A 95 19.09 -11.95 -2.20
CA GLN A 95 18.80 -12.44 -0.85
C GLN A 95 18.45 -11.31 0.12
N ASN A 96 19.05 -10.14 -0.03
CA ASN A 96 18.71 -8.96 0.75
C ASN A 96 17.31 -8.45 0.39
N VAL A 97 16.93 -8.47 -0.89
CA VAL A 97 15.57 -8.15 -1.34
C VAL A 97 14.56 -9.12 -0.72
N TYR A 98 14.81 -10.44 -0.72
CA TYR A 98 13.94 -11.40 -0.02
C TYR A 98 13.85 -11.13 1.48
N ALA A 99 14.95 -10.75 2.13
CA ALA A 99 14.94 -10.40 3.54
C ALA A 99 14.07 -9.16 3.81
N MET A 100 14.16 -8.14 2.95
CA MET A 100 13.32 -6.93 3.03
C MET A 100 11.81 -7.26 2.87
N PHE A 101 11.46 -8.14 1.93
CA PHE A 101 10.07 -8.61 1.76
C PHE A 101 9.57 -9.35 3.01
N LYS A 102 10.38 -10.25 3.58
CA LYS A 102 10.04 -10.96 4.83
C LYS A 102 9.81 -10.00 5.97
N GLN A 103 10.76 -9.09 6.20
CA GLN A 103 10.64 -8.08 7.24
C GLN A 103 9.37 -7.25 7.08
N CYS A 104 9.09 -6.77 5.85
CA CYS A 104 7.87 -6.01 5.57
C CYS A 104 6.61 -6.82 5.91
N VAL A 105 6.53 -8.08 5.48
CA VAL A 105 5.36 -8.95 5.74
C VAL A 105 5.18 -9.20 7.23
N ASP A 106 6.25 -9.43 7.97
CA ASP A 106 6.20 -9.67 9.42
C ASP A 106 5.74 -8.40 10.17
N GLU A 107 6.25 -7.23 9.78
CA GLU A 107 5.85 -5.95 10.36
C GLU A 107 4.37 -5.63 10.06
N GLU A 108 3.91 -5.84 8.82
CA GLU A 108 2.51 -5.60 8.44
C GLU A 108 1.54 -6.60 9.12
N LYS A 109 1.95 -7.85 9.34
CA LYS A 109 1.17 -8.81 10.14
C LYS A 109 1.06 -8.37 11.59
N SER A 110 2.17 -7.93 12.20
CA SER A 110 2.17 -7.41 13.57
C SER A 110 1.29 -6.17 13.69
N TRP A 111 1.30 -5.31 12.67
CA TRP A 111 0.41 -4.16 12.60
C TRP A 111 -1.06 -4.58 12.47
N ALA A 112 -1.37 -5.60 11.68
CA ALA A 112 -2.73 -6.14 11.57
C ALA A 112 -3.23 -6.69 12.92
N GLU A 113 -2.42 -7.43 13.65
CA GLU A 113 -2.75 -7.92 15.00
C GLU A 113 -3.03 -6.74 15.95
N TYR A 114 -2.19 -5.71 15.92
CA TYR A 114 -2.40 -4.51 16.73
C TYR A 114 -3.70 -3.79 16.37
N LEU A 115 -4.02 -3.67 15.09
CA LEU A 115 -5.20 -2.95 14.60
C LEU A 115 -6.49 -3.62 15.05
N PHE A 116 -6.52 -4.94 15.05
CA PHE A 116 -7.70 -5.73 15.39
C PHE A 116 -7.68 -6.31 16.82
N LYS A 117 -6.77 -5.85 17.69
CA LYS A 117 -6.67 -6.35 19.08
C LYS A 117 -7.95 -6.21 19.89
N ASP A 118 -8.75 -5.18 19.63
CA ASP A 118 -10.00 -4.88 20.35
C ASP A 118 -11.26 -5.38 19.60
N GLY A 119 -11.07 -6.04 18.46
CA GLY A 119 -12.15 -6.64 17.67
C GLY A 119 -11.98 -6.47 16.17
N SER A 120 -12.82 -7.15 15.42
CA SER A 120 -12.82 -7.16 13.97
C SER A 120 -13.98 -6.34 13.41
N ILE A 121 -13.85 -5.91 12.15
CA ILE A 121 -14.97 -5.34 11.39
C ILE A 121 -15.54 -6.37 10.42
N ILE A 122 -16.77 -6.15 9.96
CA ILE A 122 -17.39 -7.06 8.98
C ILE A 122 -16.54 -7.06 7.69
N GLY A 123 -16.13 -8.25 7.28
CA GLY A 123 -15.33 -8.46 6.06
C GLY A 123 -13.81 -8.28 6.22
N LEU A 124 -13.33 -7.86 7.40
CA LEU A 124 -11.89 -7.71 7.65
C LEU A 124 -11.53 -8.00 9.11
N ASN A 125 -10.49 -8.81 9.29
CA ASN A 125 -9.87 -9.13 10.56
C ASN A 125 -8.35 -9.32 10.39
N ASP A 126 -7.64 -9.51 11.50
CA ASP A 126 -6.20 -9.73 11.53
C ASP A 126 -5.74 -10.86 10.60
N LYS A 127 -6.42 -12.00 10.61
CA LYS A 127 -6.06 -13.20 9.81
C LYS A 127 -6.29 -12.99 8.31
N LEU A 128 -7.38 -12.32 7.93
CA LEU A 128 -7.65 -12.01 6.52
C LEU A 128 -6.66 -10.98 6.01
N LEU A 129 -6.36 -9.95 6.82
CA LEU A 129 -5.38 -8.94 6.46
C LEU A 129 -3.98 -9.54 6.34
N ALA A 130 -3.56 -10.41 7.27
CA ALA A 130 -2.30 -11.11 7.21
C ALA A 130 -2.15 -11.95 5.92
N LYS A 131 -3.20 -12.67 5.51
CA LYS A 131 -3.22 -13.38 4.22
C LYS A 131 -3.13 -12.42 3.03
N TYR A 132 -3.80 -11.28 3.09
CA TYR A 132 -3.74 -10.28 2.03
C TYR A 132 -2.34 -9.68 1.90
N VAL A 133 -1.64 -9.44 3.00
CA VAL A 133 -0.22 -9.02 3.00
C VAL A 133 0.64 -10.04 2.26
N GLU A 134 0.55 -11.33 2.60
CA GLU A 134 1.30 -12.39 1.94
C GLU A 134 0.97 -12.53 0.45
N TRP A 135 -0.31 -12.48 0.12
CA TRP A 135 -0.78 -12.54 -1.25
C TRP A 135 -0.24 -11.39 -2.10
N THR A 136 -0.30 -10.17 -1.55
CA THR A 136 0.24 -8.97 -2.19
C THR A 136 1.74 -9.11 -2.38
N ALA A 137 2.49 -9.50 -1.34
CA ALA A 137 3.93 -9.69 -1.39
C ALA A 137 4.34 -10.74 -2.44
N ASN A 138 3.66 -11.89 -2.50
CA ASN A 138 3.91 -12.92 -3.52
C ASN A 138 3.67 -12.40 -4.94
N ARG A 139 2.63 -11.61 -5.16
CA ARG A 139 2.38 -10.97 -6.46
C ARG A 139 3.50 -10.00 -6.84
N ARG A 140 3.97 -9.19 -5.89
CA ARG A 140 5.06 -8.22 -6.11
C ARG A 140 6.38 -8.92 -6.42
N LEU A 141 6.74 -9.96 -5.66
CA LEU A 141 7.90 -10.78 -5.94
C LEU A 141 7.85 -11.34 -7.38
N LYS A 142 6.72 -11.92 -7.76
CA LYS A 142 6.55 -12.48 -9.10
C LYS A 142 6.64 -11.44 -10.21
N SER A 143 6.15 -10.22 -9.96
CA SER A 143 6.18 -9.13 -10.94
C SER A 143 7.60 -8.59 -11.23
N ILE A 144 8.56 -8.84 -10.34
CA ILE A 144 9.99 -8.52 -10.53
C ILE A 144 10.85 -9.77 -10.84
N GLY A 145 10.21 -10.87 -11.26
CA GLY A 145 10.91 -12.09 -11.66
C GLY A 145 11.36 -13.00 -10.52
N LEU A 146 11.05 -12.67 -9.27
CA LEU A 146 11.41 -13.46 -8.10
C LEU A 146 10.35 -14.53 -7.78
N LYS A 147 10.75 -15.54 -7.00
CA LYS A 147 9.85 -16.62 -6.58
C LYS A 147 8.96 -16.15 -5.43
N ALA A 148 7.69 -16.58 -5.45
CA ALA A 148 6.81 -16.48 -4.30
C ALA A 148 7.35 -17.33 -3.13
N ILE A 149 7.35 -16.75 -1.92
CA ILE A 149 7.95 -17.40 -0.73
C ILE A 149 6.98 -17.49 0.46
N PHE A 150 5.80 -16.87 0.37
CA PHE A 150 4.79 -16.89 1.43
C PHE A 150 3.72 -17.95 1.14
N ASP A 151 3.03 -18.42 2.19
CA ASP A 151 2.09 -19.54 2.10
C ASP A 151 0.81 -19.21 1.32
N THR A 152 0.38 -17.95 1.30
CA THR A 152 -0.85 -17.57 0.61
C THR A 152 -0.68 -17.60 -0.91
N PRO A 153 -1.44 -18.43 -1.65
CA PRO A 153 -1.27 -18.58 -3.09
C PRO A 153 -1.76 -17.34 -3.85
N ILE A 154 -1.06 -16.99 -4.93
CA ILE A 154 -1.38 -15.83 -5.79
C ILE A 154 -2.75 -15.97 -6.47
N SER A 155 -3.21 -17.21 -6.69
CA SER A 155 -4.43 -17.51 -7.45
C SER A 155 -5.72 -17.05 -6.76
N ASN A 156 -5.70 -16.80 -5.46
CA ASN A 156 -6.89 -16.49 -4.70
C ASN A 156 -6.66 -15.23 -3.83
N ASN A 157 -7.26 -14.11 -4.23
CA ASN A 157 -7.22 -12.87 -3.45
C ASN A 157 -8.03 -13.06 -2.15
N PRO A 158 -7.41 -12.94 -0.96
CA PRO A 158 -8.13 -13.06 0.31
C PRO A 158 -9.17 -11.97 0.55
N LEU A 159 -9.02 -10.82 -0.10
CA LEU A 159 -9.91 -9.66 -0.01
C LEU A 159 -10.38 -9.25 -1.41
N PRO A 160 -11.22 -10.04 -2.10
CA PRO A 160 -11.58 -9.82 -3.50
C PRO A 160 -12.29 -8.49 -3.75
N TRP A 161 -12.98 -7.95 -2.77
CA TRP A 161 -13.64 -6.65 -2.85
C TRP A 161 -12.64 -5.48 -3.01
N THR A 162 -11.37 -5.64 -2.62
CA THR A 162 -10.32 -4.61 -2.84
C THR A 162 -10.09 -4.32 -4.33
N GLU A 163 -10.36 -5.27 -5.22
CA GLU A 163 -10.17 -5.10 -6.66
C GLU A 163 -11.07 -4.02 -7.25
N HIS A 164 -12.27 -3.86 -6.71
CA HIS A 164 -13.18 -2.80 -7.12
C HIS A 164 -12.60 -1.42 -6.85
N TRP A 165 -12.04 -1.21 -5.66
CA TRP A 165 -11.44 0.06 -5.24
C TRP A 165 -10.12 0.38 -5.95
N LEU A 166 -9.36 -0.67 -6.28
CA LEU A 166 -8.07 -0.56 -6.97
C LEU A 166 -8.18 -0.50 -8.49
N SER A 167 -9.39 -0.73 -9.03
CA SER A 167 -9.61 -0.70 -10.47
C SER A 167 -9.63 0.74 -10.99
N SER A 168 -8.80 1.00 -11.99
CA SER A 168 -8.80 2.29 -12.72
C SER A 168 -9.92 2.39 -13.78
N LYS A 169 -10.74 1.35 -13.95
CA LYS A 169 -11.83 1.34 -14.92
C LYS A 169 -12.96 2.26 -14.46
N GLY A 170 -13.16 3.37 -15.17
CA GLY A 170 -14.29 4.27 -14.97
C GLY A 170 -14.06 5.45 -14.04
N MET A 171 -12.90 5.58 -13.39
CA MET A 171 -12.62 6.70 -12.51
C MET A 171 -11.73 7.77 -13.19
N GLN A 172 -12.30 8.58 -14.02
CA GLN A 172 -11.69 9.84 -14.50
C GLN A 172 -12.36 11.08 -13.89
N VAL A 173 -12.94 10.94 -12.72
CA VAL A 173 -13.72 12.00 -12.08
C VAL A 173 -12.88 12.66 -11.00
N ALA A 174 -12.83 13.97 -10.94
CA ALA A 174 -12.21 14.70 -9.86
C ALA A 174 -12.89 14.35 -8.51
N PRO A 175 -12.18 14.37 -7.36
CA PRO A 175 -12.76 13.98 -6.08
C PRO A 175 -14.06 14.70 -5.73
N GLN A 176 -14.18 15.98 -6.13
CA GLN A 176 -15.38 16.80 -5.90
C GLN A 176 -16.58 16.41 -6.78
N GLU A 177 -16.34 15.65 -7.87
CA GLU A 177 -17.39 15.20 -8.79
C GLU A 177 -17.85 13.76 -8.48
N THR A 178 -17.24 13.14 -7.47
CA THR A 178 -17.56 11.77 -7.09
C THR A 178 -18.75 11.78 -6.13
N GLU A 179 -19.87 11.17 -6.51
CA GLU A 179 -21.04 11.04 -5.65
C GLU A 179 -20.74 10.13 -4.45
N VAL A 180 -21.26 10.52 -3.28
CA VAL A 180 -21.24 9.72 -2.06
C VAL A 180 -22.64 9.18 -1.85
N GLU A 181 -22.82 7.88 -2.09
CA GLU A 181 -24.14 7.21 -2.01
C GLU A 181 -24.71 7.16 -0.59
N SER A 182 -23.84 7.15 0.43
CA SER A 182 -24.21 7.08 1.83
C SER A 182 -24.51 8.43 2.49
N TYR A 183 -24.57 9.52 1.69
CA TYR A 183 -24.84 10.84 2.23
C TYR A 183 -26.29 10.96 2.71
N LEU A 184 -26.48 11.02 4.00
CA LEU A 184 -27.79 11.23 4.62
C LEU A 184 -28.12 12.73 4.61
N ILE A 185 -28.97 13.13 3.68
CA ILE A 185 -29.52 14.49 3.64
C ILE A 185 -30.27 14.75 4.94
N GLY A 186 -29.87 15.80 5.68
CA GLY A 186 -30.50 16.18 6.96
C GLY A 186 -29.84 15.60 8.21
N SER A 187 -28.77 14.79 8.09
CA SER A 187 -27.99 14.31 9.24
C SER A 187 -26.97 15.35 9.76
N ILE A 188 -26.79 16.46 9.07
CA ILE A 188 -25.92 17.56 9.51
C ILE A 188 -26.59 18.23 10.70
N LYS A 189 -26.07 18.00 11.89
CA LYS A 189 -26.41 18.82 13.06
C LYS A 189 -25.87 20.23 12.83
N GLN A 190 -26.78 21.13 12.52
CA GLN A 190 -26.46 22.53 12.43
C GLN A 190 -26.36 23.08 13.85
N ASP A 191 -25.16 23.24 14.37
CA ASP A 191 -24.86 23.81 15.69
C ASP A 191 -24.80 25.35 15.67
N VAL A 192 -24.84 25.95 14.47
CA VAL A 192 -24.92 27.40 14.26
C VAL A 192 -26.37 27.85 14.38
N LYS A 193 -26.68 28.55 15.43
CA LYS A 193 -28.00 29.23 15.65
C LYS A 193 -27.98 30.61 15.06
N LYS A 194 -29.17 31.21 14.83
CA LYS A 194 -29.31 32.56 14.25
C LYS A 194 -28.58 33.66 15.04
N ASP A 195 -28.32 33.43 16.31
CA ASP A 195 -27.69 34.35 17.27
C ASP A 195 -26.22 34.00 17.59
N THR A 196 -25.69 32.93 17.02
CA THR A 196 -24.29 32.46 17.28
C THR A 196 -23.27 33.55 17.01
N PHE A 197 -23.52 34.45 16.10
CA PHE A 197 -22.63 35.56 15.72
C PHE A 197 -23.18 36.95 16.12
N ALA A 198 -24.24 37.04 16.94
CA ALA A 198 -24.85 38.30 17.32
C ALA A 198 -23.93 39.23 18.11
N GLY A 199 -22.81 38.76 18.64
CA GLY A 199 -21.77 39.57 19.32
C GLY A 199 -20.57 39.97 18.46
N PHE A 200 -20.51 39.53 17.19
CA PHE A 200 -19.45 39.94 16.26
C PHE A 200 -19.84 41.22 15.57
N GLN A 201 -19.21 42.34 15.96
CA GLN A 201 -19.21 43.58 15.18
C GLN A 201 -18.07 43.49 14.17
N LEU A 202 -18.39 43.58 12.87
CA LEU A 202 -17.44 43.79 11.77
C LEU A 202 -16.96 45.24 11.75
#